data_68daa0363084117163925178a7c7d09b
#
_entry.id   68daa0363084117163925178a7c7d09b
#
_cell.length_a   1.000
_cell.length_b   1.000
_cell.length_c   1.000
_cell.angle_alpha   90.00
_cell.angle_beta   90.00
_cell.angle_gamma   90.00
#
_symmetry.space_group_name_H-M   'P 1'
#
loop_
_entity.id
_entity.type
_entity.pdbx_description
1 polymer ?
#
loop_
_entity_poly.entity_id
_entity_poly.type
_entity_poly.pdbx_seq_one_letter_code
_entity_poly.pdbx_strand_id
1 'polypeptide(L)'
;MKRLGMNKMTVVYSREDMPKDETKSMFLAGPVPRKEYELSWKKEALQILEEMGYNGVVYIPEDRVKVPYDDNNIKGEEMKRTFTLKAQLDWGYSCMCACDAIVFWIPREMRPDFEMIGLTTNVEFGRFLNSNKLFIGAPDEAPRNEYLHLISEEKYTWHKTLKDTLKATVEYLGQGIYREDTEVKIPMHIYKSKQFQNWYKQQLNVGNYLTGFNMEYEFVMPKAKQLFLEIFHPSVYIAKEDRVKDNEFVVARTDMSYILAYYKKDDIMDSEVILCEEFRSPINNNEEMVFELPGGSSLNPNDDVLSTASKELEEEIGLKLDKNRFKQVALKQSAATLCSHKIVLFKVELTEEEINSLKKDNSIHGVIEDTERIHLHVMTVKEAIDKVDWTNTGMILQGIRD
;
A
#
# COMPACT_ATOMS: atom_id res chain seq x y z
N MET A 1 -21.03 -10.71 -17.67
CA MET A 1 -20.17 -11.90 -17.52
C MET A 1 -19.20 -11.92 -18.71
N LYS A 2 -18.09 -11.20 -18.62
CA LYS A 2 -17.00 -11.29 -19.60
C LYS A 2 -16.16 -12.52 -19.29
N ARG A 3 -15.74 -13.23 -20.31
CA ARG A 3 -15.07 -14.52 -20.25
C ARG A 3 -13.80 -14.47 -19.40
N LEU A 4 -13.76 -15.20 -18.31
CA LEU A 4 -12.55 -15.73 -17.69
C LEU A 4 -11.88 -16.68 -18.69
N GLY A 5 -10.99 -16.17 -19.49
CA GLY A 5 -10.44 -16.91 -20.64
C GLY A 5 -8.96 -16.70 -20.89
N MET A 6 -8.12 -16.62 -19.85
CA MET A 6 -6.72 -16.98 -20.06
C MET A 6 -6.52 -18.44 -19.64
N ASN A 7 -6.74 -19.36 -20.56
CA ASN A 7 -6.46 -20.78 -20.35
C ASN A 7 -4.98 -21.12 -20.52
N LYS A 8 -4.10 -20.14 -20.82
CA LYS A 8 -2.68 -20.35 -21.11
C LYS A 8 -1.84 -19.18 -20.58
N MET A 9 -0.65 -19.49 -20.10
CA MET A 9 0.38 -18.53 -19.73
C MET A 9 0.74 -17.62 -20.91
N THR A 10 0.84 -16.31 -20.66
CA THR A 10 1.28 -15.30 -21.62
C THR A 10 2.70 -14.86 -21.26
N VAL A 11 3.65 -14.98 -22.17
CA VAL A 11 5.04 -14.56 -21.96
C VAL A 11 5.32 -13.28 -22.73
N VAL A 12 5.76 -12.24 -22.01
CA VAL A 12 6.11 -10.91 -22.55
C VAL A 12 7.61 -10.71 -22.39
N TYR A 13 8.30 -10.54 -23.51
CA TYR A 13 9.74 -10.34 -23.53
C TYR A 13 10.11 -8.85 -23.52
N SER A 14 11.40 -8.60 -23.29
CA SER A 14 11.93 -7.23 -23.25
C SER A 14 11.43 -6.36 -24.40
N ARG A 15 10.90 -5.18 -24.06
CA ARG A 15 10.39 -4.15 -24.99
C ARG A 15 9.12 -4.51 -25.76
N GLU A 16 8.50 -5.66 -25.48
CA GLU A 16 7.16 -5.96 -25.97
C GLU A 16 6.12 -5.21 -25.12
N ASP A 17 4.97 -4.91 -25.72
CA ASP A 17 3.88 -4.24 -25.04
C ASP A 17 3.30 -5.10 -23.92
N MET A 18 2.94 -4.47 -22.81
CA MET A 18 2.16 -5.12 -21.76
C MET A 18 0.79 -5.52 -22.31
N PRO A 19 0.22 -6.65 -21.88
CA PRO A 19 -1.15 -7.01 -22.21
C PRO A 19 -2.15 -5.92 -21.81
N LYS A 20 -3.24 -5.80 -22.56
CA LYS A 20 -4.32 -4.87 -22.24
C LYS A 20 -5.22 -5.36 -21.11
N ASP A 21 -5.16 -6.64 -20.81
CA ASP A 21 -5.88 -7.25 -19.71
C ASP A 21 -5.09 -8.41 -19.11
N GLU A 22 -5.25 -8.63 -17.82
CA GLU A 22 -4.62 -9.73 -17.09
C GLU A 22 -5.40 -10.06 -15.81
N THR A 23 -5.14 -11.25 -15.27
CA THR A 23 -5.65 -11.61 -13.93
C THR A 23 -4.55 -11.61 -12.88
N LYS A 24 -3.34 -11.93 -13.28
CA LYS A 24 -2.14 -12.00 -12.42
C LYS A 24 -0.88 -11.97 -13.28
N SER A 25 0.19 -11.44 -12.71
CA SER A 25 1.47 -11.32 -13.41
C SER A 25 2.67 -11.51 -12.50
N MET A 26 3.79 -11.95 -13.08
CA MET A 26 5.08 -12.01 -12.40
C MET A 26 6.21 -11.56 -13.33
N PHE A 27 7.26 -11.01 -12.72
CA PHE A 27 8.50 -10.64 -13.40
C PHE A 27 9.63 -11.57 -12.96
N LEU A 28 10.36 -12.15 -13.90
CA LEU A 28 11.50 -13.03 -13.62
C LEU A 28 12.81 -12.24 -13.60
N ALA A 29 13.22 -11.81 -12.40
CA ALA A 29 14.47 -11.08 -12.13
C ALA A 29 15.60 -12.01 -11.72
N GLY A 30 16.82 -11.65 -12.06
CA GLY A 30 18.02 -12.40 -11.67
C GLY A 30 19.10 -12.41 -12.75
N PRO A 31 20.31 -12.80 -12.38
CA PRO A 31 21.44 -12.83 -13.32
C PRO A 31 21.20 -13.82 -14.47
N VAL A 32 21.66 -13.46 -15.64
CA VAL A 32 21.61 -14.30 -16.84
C VAL A 32 22.99 -14.46 -17.43
N PRO A 33 23.28 -15.62 -18.06
CA PRO A 33 24.53 -15.83 -18.78
C PRO A 33 24.67 -14.82 -19.91
N ARG A 34 25.86 -14.26 -20.07
CA ARG A 34 26.19 -13.35 -21.17
C ARG A 34 26.69 -14.08 -22.44
N LYS A 35 27.13 -15.31 -22.27
CA LYS A 35 27.65 -16.12 -23.40
C LYS A 35 26.49 -16.82 -24.11
N GLU A 36 26.53 -16.83 -25.44
CA GLU A 36 25.43 -17.35 -26.28
C GLU A 36 25.15 -18.85 -26.11
N TYR A 37 26.17 -19.63 -25.74
CA TYR A 37 26.02 -21.08 -25.53
C TYR A 37 25.49 -21.48 -24.16
N GLU A 38 25.38 -20.54 -23.22
CA GLU A 38 24.82 -20.80 -21.91
C GLU A 38 23.33 -20.50 -21.92
N LEU A 39 22.51 -21.43 -21.42
CA LEU A 39 21.08 -21.28 -21.38
C LEU A 39 20.65 -20.44 -20.17
N SER A 40 19.73 -19.49 -20.39
CA SER A 40 19.10 -18.76 -19.31
C SER A 40 18.20 -19.68 -18.48
N TRP A 41 18.28 -19.59 -17.15
CA TRP A 41 17.40 -20.29 -16.22
C TRP A 41 15.91 -19.97 -16.42
N LYS A 42 15.60 -18.87 -17.09
CA LYS A 42 14.21 -18.45 -17.36
C LYS A 42 13.47 -19.42 -18.28
N LYS A 43 14.18 -20.18 -19.12
CA LYS A 43 13.56 -21.24 -19.92
C LYS A 43 13.05 -22.38 -19.03
N GLU A 44 13.85 -22.80 -18.05
CA GLU A 44 13.47 -23.78 -17.04
C GLU A 44 12.30 -23.25 -16.20
N ALA A 45 12.34 -21.96 -15.79
CA ALA A 45 11.24 -21.33 -15.08
C ALA A 45 9.91 -21.40 -15.83
N LEU A 46 9.92 -21.13 -17.14
CA LEU A 46 8.71 -21.22 -17.97
C LEU A 46 8.16 -22.67 -18.04
N GLN A 47 9.04 -23.67 -18.15
CA GLN A 47 8.62 -25.08 -18.14
C GLN A 47 7.99 -25.47 -16.80
N ILE A 48 8.61 -25.08 -15.69
CA ILE A 48 8.06 -25.34 -14.36
C ILE A 48 6.70 -24.65 -14.17
N LEU A 49 6.55 -23.40 -14.62
CA LEU A 49 5.28 -22.66 -14.56
C LEU A 49 4.18 -23.33 -15.43
N GLU A 50 4.54 -23.83 -16.59
CA GLU A 50 3.61 -24.58 -17.46
C GLU A 50 3.15 -25.90 -16.79
N GLU A 51 4.09 -26.65 -16.19
CA GLU A 51 3.80 -27.86 -15.41
C GLU A 51 2.89 -27.58 -14.20
N MET A 52 3.04 -26.41 -13.57
CA MET A 52 2.16 -25.96 -12.47
C MET A 52 0.81 -25.45 -12.94
N GLY A 53 0.57 -25.37 -14.26
CA GLY A 53 -0.66 -24.82 -14.82
C GLY A 53 -0.84 -23.32 -14.62
N TYR A 54 0.28 -22.56 -14.49
CA TYR A 54 0.21 -21.11 -14.37
C TYR A 54 -0.39 -20.49 -15.64
N ASN A 55 -1.37 -19.64 -15.48
CA ASN A 55 -2.15 -19.04 -16.57
C ASN A 55 -2.17 -17.50 -16.56
N GLY A 56 -1.22 -16.88 -15.87
CA GLY A 56 -1.04 -15.43 -15.86
C GLY A 56 0.02 -14.94 -16.85
N VAL A 57 0.44 -13.68 -16.69
CA VAL A 57 1.48 -13.03 -17.47
C VAL A 57 2.85 -13.24 -16.82
N VAL A 58 3.87 -13.52 -17.62
CA VAL A 58 5.26 -13.64 -17.19
C VAL A 58 6.11 -12.63 -17.98
N TYR A 59 6.69 -11.66 -17.30
CA TYR A 59 7.62 -10.68 -17.89
C TYR A 59 9.05 -11.18 -17.81
N ILE A 60 9.75 -11.17 -18.93
CA ILE A 60 11.14 -11.64 -19.06
C ILE A 60 12.01 -10.52 -19.62
N PRO A 61 13.02 -10.01 -18.86
CA PRO A 61 13.92 -8.96 -19.33
C PRO A 61 15.03 -9.48 -20.28
N GLU A 62 14.66 -10.33 -21.19
CA GLU A 62 15.50 -10.84 -22.27
C GLU A 62 14.79 -10.65 -23.60
N ASP A 63 15.53 -10.55 -24.69
CA ASP A 63 14.92 -10.49 -26.02
C ASP A 63 14.39 -11.86 -26.44
N ARG A 64 13.23 -11.89 -27.08
CA ARG A 64 12.61 -13.14 -27.59
C ARG A 64 13.52 -13.86 -28.58
N VAL A 65 14.22 -13.11 -29.41
CA VAL A 65 15.21 -13.60 -30.32
C VAL A 65 16.56 -12.96 -29.94
N LYS A 66 17.54 -13.77 -29.56
CA LYS A 66 18.90 -13.26 -29.31
C LYS A 66 19.45 -12.71 -30.62
N VAL A 67 19.69 -11.40 -30.66
CA VAL A 67 20.47 -10.78 -31.76
C VAL A 67 21.93 -10.99 -31.44
N PRO A 68 22.72 -11.58 -32.35
CA PRO A 68 24.15 -11.77 -32.15
C PRO A 68 24.84 -10.43 -31.90
N TYR A 69 25.71 -10.40 -30.92
CA TYR A 69 26.51 -9.23 -30.56
C TYR A 69 27.72 -9.19 -31.55
N ASP A 70 27.81 -8.13 -32.35
CA ASP A 70 28.97 -7.92 -33.25
C ASP A 70 29.93 -6.90 -32.62
N ASP A 71 31.11 -7.37 -32.20
CA ASP A 71 32.15 -6.56 -31.54
C ASP A 71 32.90 -5.59 -32.48
N ASN A 72 32.63 -5.61 -33.80
CA ASN A 72 33.48 -4.94 -34.78
C ASN A 72 33.04 -3.52 -35.20
N ASN A 73 31.98 -2.94 -34.64
CA ASN A 73 31.45 -1.64 -35.08
C ASN A 73 31.18 -0.66 -33.93
N ILE A 74 32.22 -0.19 -33.27
CA ILE A 74 32.18 0.43 -31.94
C ILE A 74 31.55 1.85 -31.88
N LYS A 75 31.64 2.68 -32.90
CA LYS A 75 31.26 4.12 -32.78
C LYS A 75 29.80 4.48 -33.12
N GLY A 76 29.19 3.83 -34.08
CA GLY A 76 27.76 4.04 -34.41
C GLY A 76 26.84 3.19 -33.57
N GLU A 77 27.35 2.09 -33.03
CA GLU A 77 26.63 1.10 -32.23
C GLU A 77 26.60 1.44 -30.75
N GLU A 78 27.60 2.15 -30.24
CA GLU A 78 27.60 2.58 -28.82
C GLU A 78 26.37 3.47 -28.48
N MET A 79 26.00 4.35 -29.39
CA MET A 79 24.83 5.19 -29.25
C MET A 79 23.53 4.39 -29.43
N LYS A 80 23.47 3.45 -30.39
CA LYS A 80 22.34 2.51 -30.54
C LYS A 80 22.22 1.55 -29.34
N ARG A 81 23.35 1.05 -28.84
CA ARG A 81 23.44 0.17 -27.69
C ARG A 81 22.95 0.87 -26.43
N THR A 82 23.39 2.10 -26.16
CA THR A 82 22.98 2.90 -25.02
C THR A 82 21.45 3.17 -25.05
N PHE A 83 20.92 3.52 -26.23
CA PHE A 83 19.49 3.74 -26.43
C PHE A 83 18.68 2.45 -26.23
N THR A 84 19.14 1.34 -26.76
CA THR A 84 18.49 0.02 -26.61
C THR A 84 18.54 -0.46 -25.15
N LEU A 85 19.67 -0.27 -24.48
CA LEU A 85 19.80 -0.61 -23.06
C LEU A 85 18.87 0.24 -22.19
N LYS A 86 18.79 1.55 -22.46
CA LYS A 86 17.87 2.44 -21.75
C LYS A 86 16.43 2.00 -21.92
N ALA A 87 15.98 1.73 -23.13
CA ALA A 87 14.62 1.25 -23.41
C ALA A 87 14.30 -0.07 -22.70
N GLN A 88 15.27 -0.98 -22.62
CA GLN A 88 15.14 -2.23 -21.89
C GLN A 88 15.03 -2.01 -20.37
N LEU A 89 15.84 -1.10 -19.83
CA LEU A 89 15.79 -0.76 -18.39
C LEU A 89 14.48 -0.08 -18.04
N ASP A 90 14.02 0.89 -18.83
CA ASP A 90 12.75 1.60 -18.61
C ASP A 90 11.56 0.63 -18.69
N TRP A 91 11.57 -0.29 -19.67
CA TRP A 91 10.58 -1.35 -19.81
C TRP A 91 10.58 -2.29 -18.60
N GLY A 92 11.77 -2.80 -18.22
CA GLY A 92 11.92 -3.72 -17.08
C GLY A 92 11.45 -3.08 -15.78
N TYR A 93 11.81 -1.82 -15.57
CA TYR A 93 11.35 -1.05 -14.41
C TYR A 93 9.82 -0.89 -14.39
N SER A 94 9.24 -0.51 -15.53
CA SER A 94 7.77 -0.36 -15.64
C SER A 94 7.04 -1.67 -15.38
N CYS A 95 7.55 -2.80 -15.91
CA CYS A 95 6.99 -4.13 -15.65
C CYS A 95 7.14 -4.54 -14.18
N MET A 96 8.30 -4.28 -13.56
CA MET A 96 8.49 -4.55 -12.14
C MET A 96 7.61 -3.69 -11.23
N CYS A 97 7.32 -2.45 -11.61
CA CYS A 97 6.35 -1.61 -10.88
C CYS A 97 4.94 -2.18 -10.99
N ALA A 98 4.52 -2.60 -12.17
CA ALA A 98 3.16 -3.03 -12.48
C ALA A 98 2.84 -4.46 -12.02
N CYS A 99 3.79 -5.41 -12.13
CA CYS A 99 3.54 -6.82 -11.85
C CYS A 99 3.14 -7.10 -10.40
N ASP A 100 2.47 -8.24 -10.21
CA ASP A 100 1.96 -8.66 -8.91
C ASP A 100 3.00 -9.36 -8.03
N ALA A 101 4.02 -9.96 -8.66
CA ALA A 101 5.13 -10.60 -7.97
C ALA A 101 6.43 -10.40 -8.76
N ILE A 102 7.54 -10.24 -8.04
CA ILE A 102 8.89 -10.21 -8.62
C ILE A 102 9.62 -11.44 -8.09
N VAL A 103 9.97 -12.35 -8.99
CA VAL A 103 10.73 -13.54 -8.67
C VAL A 103 12.21 -13.24 -8.85
N PHE A 104 12.94 -13.14 -7.76
CA PHE A 104 14.40 -13.07 -7.77
C PHE A 104 14.96 -14.47 -7.62
N TRP A 105 15.36 -15.09 -8.74
CA TRP A 105 16.19 -16.29 -8.74
C TRP A 105 17.63 -15.90 -9.00
N ILE A 106 18.55 -16.15 -8.04
CA ILE A 106 19.91 -15.59 -8.04
C ILE A 106 20.96 -16.71 -8.05
N PRO A 107 21.05 -17.51 -9.13
CA PRO A 107 21.99 -18.60 -9.28
C PRO A 107 23.35 -18.08 -9.76
N ARG A 108 24.01 -17.25 -8.93
CA ARG A 108 25.33 -16.71 -9.28
C ARG A 108 26.37 -17.80 -9.49
N GLU A 109 27.24 -17.57 -10.42
CA GLU A 109 28.33 -18.46 -10.74
C GLU A 109 29.62 -17.69 -11.02
N MET A 110 30.73 -18.19 -10.49
CA MET A 110 32.06 -17.61 -10.70
C MET A 110 33.04 -18.75 -10.96
N ARG A 111 33.44 -18.88 -12.23
CA ARG A 111 34.46 -19.81 -12.67
C ARG A 111 35.55 -19.01 -13.40
N PRO A 112 36.79 -19.54 -13.59
CA PRO A 112 37.88 -18.83 -14.27
C PRO A 112 37.52 -18.32 -15.66
N ASP A 113 36.67 -19.03 -16.38
CA ASP A 113 36.23 -18.76 -17.74
C ASP A 113 34.79 -18.21 -17.84
N PHE A 114 34.08 -18.07 -16.72
CA PHE A 114 32.66 -17.70 -16.72
C PHE A 114 32.25 -16.97 -15.43
N GLU A 115 31.66 -15.80 -15.59
CA GLU A 115 31.11 -15.03 -14.48
C GLU A 115 29.62 -14.64 -14.73
N MET A 116 28.76 -14.99 -13.80
CA MET A 116 27.35 -14.60 -13.77
C MET A 116 27.02 -13.94 -12.42
N ILE A 117 27.48 -12.70 -12.22
CA ILE A 117 27.40 -12.00 -10.93
C ILE A 117 26.05 -11.28 -10.75
N GLY A 118 25.50 -10.71 -11.84
CA GLY A 118 24.21 -9.99 -11.79
C GLY A 118 24.29 -8.68 -10.99
N LEU A 119 25.14 -7.75 -11.37
CA LEU A 119 25.27 -6.45 -10.71
C LEU A 119 23.97 -5.63 -10.79
N THR A 120 23.29 -5.66 -11.94
CA THR A 120 21.97 -5.03 -12.11
C THR A 120 20.91 -5.66 -11.22
N THR A 121 20.98 -6.97 -11.01
CA THR A 121 20.08 -7.68 -10.08
C THR A 121 20.16 -7.12 -8.66
N ASN A 122 21.37 -6.72 -8.19
CA ASN A 122 21.50 -6.10 -6.87
C ASN A 122 20.80 -4.75 -6.78
N VAL A 123 20.88 -3.95 -7.84
CA VAL A 123 20.22 -2.64 -7.90
C VAL A 123 18.70 -2.82 -7.94
N GLU A 124 18.20 -3.73 -8.75
CA GLU A 124 16.78 -4.08 -8.83
C GLU A 124 16.26 -4.63 -7.50
N PHE A 125 17.01 -5.55 -6.89
CA PHE A 125 16.67 -6.13 -5.58
C PHE A 125 16.53 -5.05 -4.51
N GLY A 126 17.55 -4.18 -4.36
CA GLY A 126 17.52 -3.10 -3.39
C GLY A 126 16.37 -2.11 -3.64
N ARG A 127 16.09 -1.81 -4.92
CA ARG A 127 15.01 -0.89 -5.30
C ARG A 127 13.62 -1.43 -4.94
N PHE A 128 13.41 -2.73 -5.08
CA PHE A 128 12.10 -3.35 -4.83
C PHE A 128 11.99 -4.07 -3.47
N LEU A 129 13.03 -4.01 -2.63
CA LEU A 129 13.04 -4.66 -1.32
C LEU A 129 11.82 -4.32 -0.46
N ASN A 130 11.31 -3.11 -0.57
CA ASN A 130 10.16 -2.63 0.20
C ASN A 130 8.81 -2.73 -0.53
N SER A 131 8.76 -3.33 -1.71
CA SER A 131 7.53 -3.43 -2.51
C SER A 131 6.54 -4.52 -2.07
N ASN A 132 6.86 -5.29 -1.03
CA ASN A 132 6.03 -6.39 -0.48
C ASN A 132 5.62 -7.48 -1.49
N LYS A 133 6.29 -7.58 -2.64
CA LYS A 133 5.96 -8.54 -3.72
C LYS A 133 7.15 -9.36 -4.21
N LEU A 134 8.22 -9.48 -3.39
CA LEU A 134 9.40 -10.26 -3.74
C LEU A 134 9.24 -11.73 -3.33
N PHE A 135 9.66 -12.62 -4.23
CA PHE A 135 9.85 -14.04 -4.02
C PHE A 135 11.29 -14.39 -4.36
N ILE A 136 12.05 -14.86 -3.39
CA ILE A 136 13.51 -14.90 -3.48
C ILE A 136 14.01 -16.33 -3.36
N GLY A 137 14.98 -16.68 -4.19
CA GLY A 137 15.67 -17.94 -4.08
C GLY A 137 17.05 -17.92 -4.74
N ALA A 138 17.91 -18.82 -4.26
CA ALA A 138 19.23 -19.08 -4.81
C ALA A 138 19.64 -20.51 -4.44
N PRO A 139 20.47 -21.19 -5.27
CA PRO A 139 21.15 -22.41 -4.86
C PRO A 139 22.07 -22.15 -3.65
N ASP A 140 22.20 -23.12 -2.75
CA ASP A 140 23.07 -22.98 -1.57
C ASP A 140 24.53 -22.65 -1.91
N GLU A 141 25.00 -23.13 -3.07
CA GLU A 141 26.35 -22.90 -3.56
C GLU A 141 26.54 -21.57 -4.30
N ALA A 142 25.47 -20.81 -4.56
CA ALA A 142 25.56 -19.55 -5.29
C ALA A 142 26.33 -18.50 -4.47
N PRO A 143 27.50 -18.01 -4.97
CA PRO A 143 28.36 -17.13 -4.20
C PRO A 143 27.79 -15.70 -4.08
N ARG A 144 28.29 -14.94 -3.08
CA ARG A 144 28.05 -13.50 -2.91
C ARG A 144 26.57 -13.10 -2.78
N ASN A 145 25.76 -13.97 -2.18
CA ASN A 145 24.36 -13.64 -1.85
C ASN A 145 24.17 -13.19 -0.38
N GLU A 146 25.22 -13.26 0.46
CA GLU A 146 25.16 -13.01 1.89
C GLU A 146 24.58 -11.65 2.23
N TYR A 147 25.02 -10.61 1.52
CA TYR A 147 24.52 -9.25 1.76
C TYR A 147 23.02 -9.11 1.43
N LEU A 148 22.58 -9.69 0.31
CA LEU A 148 21.15 -9.66 -0.06
C LEU A 148 20.30 -10.45 0.94
N HIS A 149 20.84 -11.57 1.44
CA HIS A 149 20.18 -12.37 2.47
C HIS A 149 20.00 -11.54 3.75
N LEU A 150 21.07 -10.98 4.29
CA LEU A 150 21.05 -10.20 5.54
C LEU A 150 20.06 -9.02 5.51
N ILE A 151 19.94 -8.30 4.39
CA ILE A 151 19.02 -7.16 4.30
C ILE A 151 17.55 -7.53 4.08
N SER A 152 17.26 -8.81 3.84
CA SER A 152 15.92 -9.27 3.46
C SER A 152 15.35 -10.42 4.30
N GLU A 153 16.16 -11.12 5.09
CA GLU A 153 15.77 -12.35 5.83
C GLU A 153 14.65 -12.12 6.84
N GLU A 154 14.56 -10.93 7.45
CA GLU A 154 13.47 -10.60 8.36
C GLU A 154 12.12 -10.44 7.66
N LYS A 155 12.16 -10.10 6.37
CA LYS A 155 10.96 -9.77 5.60
C LYS A 155 10.54 -10.87 4.63
N TYR A 156 11.52 -11.59 4.05
CA TYR A 156 11.30 -12.55 2.97
C TYR A 156 11.94 -13.89 3.26
N THR A 157 11.26 -14.96 2.83
CA THR A 157 11.79 -16.33 2.86
C THR A 157 12.66 -16.56 1.62
N TRP A 158 13.87 -17.08 1.81
CA TRP A 158 14.75 -17.53 0.74
C TRP A 158 14.55 -19.02 0.45
N HIS A 159 14.25 -19.34 -0.80
CA HIS A 159 14.10 -20.69 -1.29
C HIS A 159 15.41 -21.20 -1.91
N LYS A 160 15.68 -22.51 -1.78
CA LYS A 160 16.92 -23.13 -2.27
C LYS A 160 16.82 -23.64 -3.71
N THR A 161 15.59 -23.78 -4.22
CA THR A 161 15.36 -24.26 -5.59
C THR A 161 14.50 -23.27 -6.37
N LEU A 162 14.70 -23.21 -7.68
CA LEU A 162 13.86 -22.43 -8.58
C LEU A 162 12.39 -22.86 -8.49
N LYS A 163 12.16 -24.17 -8.39
CA LYS A 163 10.82 -24.74 -8.31
C LYS A 163 10.07 -24.28 -7.05
N ASP A 164 10.72 -24.27 -5.88
CA ASP A 164 10.10 -23.84 -4.63
C ASP A 164 9.83 -22.32 -4.66
N THR A 165 10.75 -21.53 -5.23
CA THR A 165 10.55 -20.09 -5.41
C THR A 165 9.32 -19.79 -6.28
N LEU A 166 9.20 -20.47 -7.41
CA LEU A 166 8.06 -20.33 -8.32
C LEU A 166 6.77 -20.84 -7.70
N LYS A 167 6.83 -21.96 -6.95
CA LYS A 167 5.67 -22.52 -6.25
C LYS A 167 5.10 -21.52 -5.24
N ALA A 168 5.94 -20.95 -4.38
CA ALA A 168 5.54 -19.92 -3.43
C ALA A 168 4.90 -18.69 -4.14
N THR A 169 5.46 -18.29 -5.29
CA THR A 169 4.92 -17.20 -6.09
C THR A 169 3.54 -17.53 -6.65
N VAL A 170 3.37 -18.72 -7.22
CA VAL A 170 2.08 -19.16 -7.81
C VAL A 170 1.00 -19.29 -6.72
N GLU A 171 1.36 -19.81 -5.56
CA GLU A 171 0.45 -19.92 -4.40
C GLU A 171 -0.01 -18.54 -3.92
N TYR A 172 0.90 -17.56 -3.81
CA TYR A 172 0.57 -16.18 -3.46
C TYR A 172 -0.38 -15.53 -4.48
N LEU A 173 -0.09 -15.68 -5.76
CA LEU A 173 -0.91 -15.09 -6.83
C LEU A 173 -2.31 -15.71 -6.91
N GLY A 174 -2.44 -17.00 -6.57
CA GLY A 174 -3.71 -17.72 -6.56
C GLY A 174 -4.47 -17.60 -7.88
N GLN A 175 -5.76 -17.28 -7.82
CA GLN A 175 -6.58 -17.05 -9.00
C GLN A 175 -6.40 -15.67 -9.64
N GLY A 176 -5.75 -14.74 -8.90
CA GLY A 176 -5.59 -13.38 -9.35
C GLY A 176 -6.88 -12.55 -9.27
N ILE A 177 -6.91 -11.41 -9.98
CA ILE A 177 -8.07 -10.54 -10.16
C ILE A 177 -8.00 -9.91 -11.54
N TYR A 178 -9.12 -9.91 -12.27
CA TYR A 178 -9.19 -9.32 -13.61
C TYR A 178 -8.98 -7.80 -13.54
N ARG A 179 -8.08 -7.32 -14.38
CA ARG A 179 -7.75 -5.90 -14.58
C ARG A 179 -7.62 -5.64 -16.06
N GLU A 180 -8.04 -4.46 -16.51
CA GLU A 180 -7.97 -4.05 -17.92
C GLU A 180 -7.39 -2.64 -18.07
N ASP A 181 -6.79 -2.36 -19.23
CA ASP A 181 -6.20 -1.08 -19.60
C ASP A 181 -5.16 -0.57 -18.57
N THR A 182 -5.41 0.60 -17.95
CA THR A 182 -4.48 1.15 -16.95
C THR A 182 -4.45 0.34 -15.65
N GLU A 183 -5.50 -0.42 -15.35
CA GLU A 183 -5.56 -1.22 -14.13
C GLU A 183 -4.49 -2.32 -14.07
N VAL A 184 -4.00 -2.81 -15.23
CA VAL A 184 -2.90 -3.79 -15.29
C VAL A 184 -1.57 -3.23 -14.74
N LYS A 185 -1.46 -1.90 -14.62
CA LYS A 185 -0.29 -1.23 -14.02
C LYS A 185 -0.35 -1.14 -12.49
N ILE A 186 -1.45 -1.57 -11.88
CA ILE A 186 -1.67 -1.52 -10.44
C ILE A 186 -1.41 -2.91 -9.87
N PRO A 187 -0.39 -3.10 -9.01
CA PRO A 187 -0.14 -4.40 -8.39
C PRO A 187 -1.38 -4.94 -7.68
N MET A 188 -1.61 -6.23 -7.80
CA MET A 188 -2.83 -6.90 -7.32
C MET A 188 -3.12 -6.65 -5.84
N HIS A 189 -2.10 -6.60 -4.98
CA HIS A 189 -2.29 -6.36 -3.55
C HIS A 189 -2.80 -4.95 -3.27
N ILE A 190 -2.36 -3.95 -4.05
CA ILE A 190 -2.90 -2.58 -4.02
C ILE A 190 -4.30 -2.54 -4.62
N TYR A 191 -4.49 -3.14 -5.81
CA TYR A 191 -5.81 -3.16 -6.47
C TYR A 191 -6.89 -3.82 -5.59
N LYS A 192 -6.54 -4.84 -4.79
CA LYS A 192 -7.45 -5.50 -3.84
C LYS A 192 -7.64 -4.74 -2.54
N SER A 193 -6.79 -3.76 -2.23
CA SER A 193 -6.92 -3.04 -0.97
C SER A 193 -8.25 -2.31 -0.90
N LYS A 194 -8.87 -2.30 0.29
CA LYS A 194 -10.15 -1.61 0.49
C LYS A 194 -9.99 -0.10 0.35
N GLN A 195 -8.83 0.42 0.77
CA GLN A 195 -8.47 1.82 0.71
C GLN A 195 -8.45 2.32 -0.75
N PHE A 196 -7.72 1.60 -1.61
CA PHE A 196 -7.67 1.89 -3.04
C PHE A 196 -9.06 1.74 -3.68
N GLN A 197 -9.75 0.62 -3.43
CA GLN A 197 -11.06 0.34 -4.01
C GLN A 197 -12.14 1.37 -3.60
N ASN A 198 -12.10 1.85 -2.35
CA ASN A 198 -13.02 2.89 -1.89
C ASN A 198 -12.82 4.20 -2.68
N TRP A 199 -11.57 4.61 -2.91
CA TRP A 199 -11.25 5.78 -3.71
C TRP A 199 -11.59 5.55 -5.20
N TYR A 200 -11.15 4.45 -5.78
CA TYR A 200 -11.28 4.17 -7.20
C TYR A 200 -12.74 4.04 -7.65
N LYS A 201 -13.57 3.36 -6.88
CA LYS A 201 -15.02 3.26 -7.15
C LYS A 201 -15.71 4.63 -7.18
N GLN A 202 -15.27 5.57 -6.35
CA GLN A 202 -15.84 6.92 -6.40
C GLN A 202 -15.46 7.65 -7.70
N GLN A 203 -14.24 7.44 -8.20
CA GLN A 203 -13.84 7.97 -9.51
C GLN A 203 -14.70 7.38 -10.62
N LEU A 204 -14.86 6.07 -10.66
CA LEU A 204 -15.69 5.39 -11.66
C LEU A 204 -17.17 5.82 -11.60
N ASN A 205 -17.73 6.02 -10.40
CA ASN A 205 -19.13 6.42 -10.20
C ASN A 205 -19.46 7.77 -10.82
N VAL A 206 -18.47 8.65 -10.96
CA VAL A 206 -18.65 9.98 -11.60
C VAL A 206 -18.14 10.00 -13.05
N GLY A 207 -17.81 8.83 -13.62
CA GLY A 207 -17.36 8.67 -15.00
C GLY A 207 -15.86 8.92 -15.21
N ASN A 208 -15.10 9.20 -14.15
CA ASN A 208 -13.65 9.33 -14.23
C ASN A 208 -12.99 7.94 -14.38
N TYR A 209 -11.81 7.89 -14.99
CA TYR A 209 -11.02 6.67 -15.10
C TYR A 209 -9.51 6.96 -15.05
N LEU A 210 -8.72 5.94 -14.77
CA LEU A 210 -7.27 6.05 -14.73
C LEU A 210 -6.67 5.98 -16.14
N THR A 211 -5.73 6.89 -16.42
CA THR A 211 -4.88 6.88 -17.60
C THR A 211 -3.42 6.57 -17.26
N GLY A 212 -3.05 6.66 -15.98
CA GLY A 212 -1.74 6.32 -15.43
C GLY A 212 -1.82 6.01 -13.94
N PHE A 213 -0.83 5.26 -13.45
CA PHE A 213 -0.70 4.93 -12.03
C PHE A 213 0.77 4.64 -11.69
N ASN A 214 1.26 5.24 -10.61
CA ASN A 214 2.54 4.92 -9.99
C ASN A 214 2.33 4.73 -8.49
N MET A 215 2.84 3.61 -7.96
CA MET A 215 2.93 3.40 -6.51
C MET A 215 4.17 4.10 -5.99
N GLU A 216 4.01 5.01 -5.04
CA GLU A 216 5.12 5.79 -4.46
C GLU A 216 5.60 5.19 -3.14
N TYR A 217 4.66 4.83 -2.28
CA TYR A 217 4.98 4.26 -0.97
C TYR A 217 3.85 3.37 -0.47
N GLU A 218 4.23 2.28 0.17
CA GLU A 218 3.32 1.41 0.91
C GLU A 218 3.92 1.06 2.28
N PHE A 219 3.09 1.10 3.29
CA PHE A 219 3.47 0.69 4.63
C PHE A 219 2.60 -0.46 5.11
N VAL A 220 3.25 -1.59 5.34
CA VAL A 220 2.64 -2.79 5.91
C VAL A 220 3.02 -2.88 7.38
N MET A 221 2.03 -2.95 8.26
CA MET A 221 2.25 -3.10 9.69
C MET A 221 3.00 -4.42 9.98
N PRO A 222 4.19 -4.38 10.59
CA PRO A 222 5.03 -5.57 10.74
C PRO A 222 4.35 -6.70 11.53
N LYS A 223 3.68 -6.38 12.63
CA LYS A 223 2.99 -7.36 13.49
C LYS A 223 1.73 -7.95 12.83
N ALA A 224 0.90 -7.10 12.24
CA ALA A 224 -0.38 -7.50 11.65
C ALA A 224 -0.24 -8.02 10.20
N LYS A 225 0.89 -7.77 9.54
CA LYS A 225 1.13 -8.03 8.10
C LYS A 225 0.01 -7.49 7.21
N GLN A 226 -0.56 -6.34 7.60
CA GLN A 226 -1.64 -5.67 6.90
C GLN A 226 -1.16 -4.35 6.32
N LEU A 227 -1.61 -4.05 5.10
CA LEU A 227 -1.36 -2.80 4.43
C LEU A 227 -2.11 -1.67 5.16
N PHE A 228 -1.37 -0.75 5.75
CA PHE A 228 -1.90 0.32 6.58
C PHE A 228 -2.00 1.64 5.83
N LEU A 229 -0.98 1.98 5.05
CA LEU A 229 -0.87 3.24 4.33
C LEU A 229 -0.41 3.00 2.90
N GLU A 230 -1.07 3.64 1.96
CA GLU A 230 -0.74 3.68 0.54
C GLU A 230 -0.57 5.13 0.10
N ILE A 231 0.51 5.45 -0.61
CA ILE A 231 0.69 6.72 -1.30
C ILE A 231 0.92 6.41 -2.77
N PHE A 232 0.04 6.89 -3.63
CA PHE A 232 0.15 6.68 -5.06
C PHE A 232 -0.09 7.96 -5.85
N HIS A 233 0.45 7.98 -7.06
CA HIS A 233 0.36 9.08 -8.01
C HIS A 233 -0.46 8.64 -9.22
N PRO A 234 -1.76 8.95 -9.27
CA PRO A 234 -2.63 8.58 -10.37
C PRO A 234 -2.63 9.66 -11.44
N SER A 235 -2.79 9.26 -12.70
CA SER A 235 -3.28 10.13 -13.76
C SER A 235 -4.76 9.83 -13.97
N VAL A 236 -5.63 10.80 -13.71
CA VAL A 236 -7.08 10.62 -13.75
C VAL A 236 -7.68 11.44 -14.91
N TYR A 237 -8.39 10.76 -15.81
CA TYR A 237 -9.26 11.47 -16.75
C TYR A 237 -10.53 11.92 -16.03
N ILE A 238 -10.78 13.24 -16.08
CA ILE A 238 -11.93 13.89 -15.45
C ILE A 238 -13.03 14.06 -16.49
N ALA A 239 -14.04 13.20 -16.44
CA ALA A 239 -15.12 13.19 -17.43
C ALA A 239 -15.87 14.53 -17.55
N LYS A 240 -16.07 15.23 -16.43
CA LYS A 240 -16.75 16.53 -16.39
C LYS A 240 -16.00 17.65 -17.12
N GLU A 241 -14.67 17.55 -17.18
CA GLU A 241 -13.79 18.61 -17.69
C GLU A 241 -13.09 18.21 -19.00
N ASP A 242 -13.27 16.97 -19.45
CA ASP A 242 -12.65 16.40 -20.66
C ASP A 242 -11.13 16.60 -20.68
N ARG A 243 -10.46 16.30 -19.56
CA ARG A 243 -9.01 16.42 -19.43
C ARG A 243 -8.42 15.42 -18.44
N VAL A 244 -7.12 15.22 -18.55
CA VAL A 244 -6.34 14.45 -17.57
C VAL A 244 -5.77 15.37 -16.50
N LYS A 245 -5.76 14.90 -15.25
CA LYS A 245 -5.04 15.48 -14.12
C LYS A 245 -4.05 14.47 -13.59
N ASP A 246 -2.79 14.86 -13.48
CA ASP A 246 -1.66 13.97 -13.20
C ASP A 246 -0.58 14.56 -12.28
N ASN A 247 -0.93 15.61 -11.52
CA ASN A 247 0.02 16.33 -10.67
C ASN A 247 -0.29 16.23 -9.17
N GLU A 248 -1.12 15.27 -8.75
CA GLU A 248 -1.50 15.10 -7.35
C GLU A 248 -1.20 13.69 -6.84
N PHE A 249 -0.88 13.61 -5.55
CA PHE A 249 -0.74 12.36 -4.83
C PHE A 249 -2.03 12.05 -4.08
N VAL A 250 -2.27 10.77 -3.85
CA VAL A 250 -3.34 10.28 -2.98
C VAL A 250 -2.72 9.52 -1.82
N VAL A 251 -3.02 9.98 -0.60
CA VAL A 251 -2.72 9.24 0.64
C VAL A 251 -3.97 8.48 1.03
N ALA A 252 -3.91 7.15 1.00
CA ALA A 252 -5.01 6.26 1.33
C ALA A 252 -4.68 5.40 2.55
N ARG A 253 -5.64 5.30 3.46
CA ARG A 253 -5.62 4.40 4.63
C ARG A 253 -7.04 3.97 4.96
N THR A 254 -7.22 3.17 6.00
CA THR A 254 -8.56 2.84 6.51
C THR A 254 -9.30 4.09 6.99
N ASP A 255 -10.62 4.10 6.82
CA ASP A 255 -11.47 5.15 7.35
C ASP A 255 -11.34 5.22 8.90
N MET A 256 -11.50 6.42 9.44
CA MET A 256 -11.36 6.71 10.88
C MET A 256 -12.72 6.94 11.51
N SER A 257 -12.85 6.62 12.79
CA SER A 257 -14.01 6.97 13.59
C SER A 257 -13.60 7.95 14.67
N TYR A 258 -14.38 9.01 14.86
CA TYR A 258 -14.24 9.96 15.97
C TYR A 258 -15.55 10.07 16.72
N ILE A 259 -15.46 10.32 18.02
CA ILE A 259 -16.61 10.35 18.92
C ILE A 259 -16.68 11.70 19.62
N LEU A 260 -17.71 12.48 19.37
CA LEU A 260 -18.07 13.63 20.18
C LEU A 260 -18.84 13.13 21.42
N ALA A 261 -18.11 12.85 22.50
CA ALA A 261 -18.70 12.56 23.80
C ALA A 261 -18.93 13.89 24.54
N TYR A 262 -20.19 14.22 24.84
CA TYR A 262 -20.54 15.54 25.37
C TYR A 262 -21.66 15.48 26.41
N TYR A 263 -21.63 16.43 27.34
CA TYR A 263 -22.71 16.69 28.27
C TYR A 263 -23.42 17.99 27.87
N LYS A 264 -24.70 17.87 27.53
CA LYS A 264 -25.51 18.99 27.03
C LYS A 264 -25.88 19.96 28.10
N LYS A 265 -25.78 21.28 27.83
CA LYS A 265 -26.28 22.40 28.64
C LYS A 265 -27.26 23.26 27.86
N ASP A 266 -27.94 24.20 28.56
CA ASP A 266 -28.93 25.10 27.92
C ASP A 266 -28.30 25.95 26.81
N ASP A 267 -27.14 26.56 27.06
CA ASP A 267 -26.33 27.14 26.01
C ASP A 267 -25.42 26.05 25.45
N ILE A 268 -25.52 25.84 24.15
CA ILE A 268 -24.80 24.80 23.45
C ILE A 268 -23.29 25.01 23.51
N MET A 269 -22.80 26.27 23.54
CA MET A 269 -21.39 26.62 23.65
C MET A 269 -20.81 26.37 25.06
N ASP A 270 -21.65 26.29 26.06
CA ASP A 270 -21.31 25.93 27.44
C ASP A 270 -21.42 24.43 27.70
N SER A 271 -21.92 23.65 26.71
CA SER A 271 -21.90 22.19 26.78
C SER A 271 -20.47 21.69 26.92
N GLU A 272 -20.30 20.63 27.71
CA GLU A 272 -18.96 20.10 28.02
C GLU A 272 -18.63 18.94 27.08
N VAL A 273 -17.43 18.94 26.54
CA VAL A 273 -16.89 17.90 25.64
C VAL A 273 -15.66 17.26 26.24
N ILE A 274 -15.41 16.00 25.89
CA ILE A 274 -14.22 15.27 26.29
C ILE A 274 -13.21 15.36 25.16
N LEU A 275 -11.99 15.74 25.50
CA LEU A 275 -10.82 15.72 24.60
C LEU A 275 -9.72 14.85 25.20
N CYS A 276 -9.01 14.19 24.31
CA CYS A 276 -7.79 13.46 24.55
C CYS A 276 -6.61 14.36 24.28
N GLU A 277 -5.71 14.53 25.26
CA GLU A 277 -4.42 15.22 25.08
C GLU A 277 -3.31 14.18 24.96
N GLU A 278 -2.59 14.20 23.86
CA GLU A 278 -1.46 13.32 23.65
C GLU A 278 -0.40 13.92 22.71
N PHE A 279 0.80 13.31 22.67
CA PHE A 279 1.84 13.65 21.72
C PHE A 279 1.57 13.00 20.35
N ARG A 280 1.62 13.80 19.29
CA ARG A 280 1.60 13.32 17.91
C ARG A 280 2.85 13.74 17.16
N SER A 281 3.58 12.80 16.55
CA SER A 281 4.82 13.10 15.81
C SER A 281 4.69 14.19 14.74
N PRO A 282 3.57 14.36 14.03
CA PRO A 282 3.40 15.43 13.05
C PRO A 282 3.13 16.82 13.65
N ILE A 283 3.03 16.93 14.97
CA ILE A 283 2.70 18.21 15.64
C ILE A 283 3.63 19.34 15.20
N ASN A 284 3.07 20.50 14.91
CA ASN A 284 3.78 21.71 14.51
C ASN A 284 3.14 22.93 15.18
N ASN A 285 3.09 22.91 16.51
CA ASN A 285 2.62 24.03 17.32
C ASN A 285 3.60 24.26 18.50
N ASN A 286 3.34 25.27 19.32
CA ASN A 286 4.18 25.61 20.48
C ASN A 286 3.71 24.93 21.77
N GLU A 287 2.66 24.09 21.73
CA GLU A 287 2.06 23.48 22.89
C GLU A 287 2.58 22.06 23.19
N GLU A 288 3.44 21.50 22.30
CA GLU A 288 4.06 20.17 22.41
C GLU A 288 3.07 18.98 22.41
N MET A 289 1.77 19.21 22.60
CA MET A 289 0.71 18.23 22.65
C MET A 289 -0.43 18.63 21.73
N VAL A 290 -1.27 17.66 21.33
CA VAL A 290 -2.49 17.89 20.58
C VAL A 290 -3.70 17.56 21.44
N PHE A 291 -4.81 18.28 21.21
CA PHE A 291 -6.13 17.98 21.76
C PHE A 291 -7.01 17.44 20.63
N GLU A 292 -7.54 16.26 20.79
CA GLU A 292 -8.35 15.57 19.79
C GLU A 292 -9.64 15.01 20.41
N LEU A 293 -10.67 14.83 19.60
CA LEU A 293 -11.80 13.98 19.99
C LEU A 293 -11.32 12.52 20.09
N PRO A 294 -11.85 11.73 21.05
CA PRO A 294 -11.57 10.30 21.09
C PRO A 294 -11.84 9.64 19.73
N GLY A 295 -10.95 8.77 19.28
CA GLY A 295 -11.15 8.08 18.02
C GLY A 295 -9.92 7.45 17.42
N GLY A 296 -10.14 6.58 16.45
CA GLY A 296 -9.08 5.84 15.80
C GLY A 296 -9.55 5.12 14.55
N SER A 297 -8.75 4.16 14.11
CA SER A 297 -9.05 3.34 12.95
C SER A 297 -8.68 1.88 13.19
N SER A 298 -9.56 0.97 12.80
CA SER A 298 -9.20 -0.44 12.82
C SER A 298 -8.11 -0.74 11.79
N LEU A 299 -7.15 -1.59 12.17
CA LEU A 299 -6.19 -2.18 11.24
C LEU A 299 -6.88 -3.12 10.26
N ASN A 300 -7.98 -3.76 10.69
CA ASN A 300 -8.78 -4.61 9.82
C ASN A 300 -9.82 -3.77 9.05
N PRO A 301 -9.68 -3.59 7.74
CA PRO A 301 -10.60 -2.77 6.96
C PRO A 301 -12.03 -3.33 6.88
N ASN A 302 -12.28 -4.54 7.36
CA ASN A 302 -13.61 -5.16 7.39
C ASN A 302 -14.34 -4.98 8.72
N ASP A 303 -13.68 -4.37 9.71
CA ASP A 303 -14.33 -4.11 10.99
C ASP A 303 -15.45 -3.09 10.82
N ASP A 304 -16.51 -3.27 11.63
CA ASP A 304 -17.63 -2.34 11.71
C ASP A 304 -17.18 -1.05 12.40
N VAL A 305 -17.38 0.07 11.72
CA VAL A 305 -16.93 1.41 12.19
C VAL A 305 -17.52 1.78 13.54
N LEU A 306 -18.78 1.39 13.83
CA LEU A 306 -19.41 1.63 15.13
C LEU A 306 -18.75 0.79 16.24
N SER A 307 -18.38 -0.44 15.91
CA SER A 307 -17.65 -1.31 16.85
C SER A 307 -16.27 -0.75 17.17
N THR A 308 -15.58 -0.23 16.16
CA THR A 308 -14.31 0.49 16.34
C THR A 308 -14.50 1.71 17.23
N ALA A 309 -15.47 2.58 16.94
CA ALA A 309 -15.77 3.77 17.75
C ALA A 309 -16.05 3.42 19.21
N SER A 310 -16.84 2.37 19.48
CA SER A 310 -17.15 1.94 20.84
C SER A 310 -15.94 1.43 21.61
N LYS A 311 -15.02 0.75 20.91
CA LYS A 311 -13.77 0.23 21.48
C LYS A 311 -12.79 1.36 21.77
N GLU A 312 -12.58 2.28 20.84
CA GLU A 312 -11.75 3.46 21.03
C GLU A 312 -12.22 4.31 22.21
N LEU A 313 -13.54 4.52 22.34
CA LEU A 313 -14.09 5.25 23.48
C LEU A 313 -13.78 4.55 24.83
N GLU A 314 -13.86 3.21 24.89
CA GLU A 314 -13.51 2.44 26.09
C GLU A 314 -12.00 2.50 26.38
N GLU A 315 -11.15 2.43 25.36
CA GLU A 315 -9.69 2.43 25.50
C GLU A 315 -9.13 3.82 25.86
N GLU A 316 -9.66 4.88 25.24
CA GLU A 316 -9.11 6.23 25.38
C GLU A 316 -9.74 7.03 26.53
N ILE A 317 -10.99 6.78 26.89
CA ILE A 317 -11.66 7.53 27.97
C ILE A 317 -12.22 6.67 29.12
N GLY A 318 -12.01 5.35 29.06
CA GLY A 318 -12.42 4.43 30.11
C GLY A 318 -13.95 4.20 30.23
N LEU A 319 -14.77 4.71 29.29
CA LEU A 319 -16.21 4.56 29.32
C LEU A 319 -16.69 3.47 28.37
N LYS A 320 -17.27 2.42 28.95
CA LYS A 320 -17.98 1.38 28.20
C LYS A 320 -19.45 1.74 28.07
N LEU A 321 -19.87 2.14 26.87
CA LEU A 321 -21.24 2.56 26.59
C LEU A 321 -21.94 1.59 25.63
N ASP A 322 -23.28 1.47 25.76
CA ASP A 322 -24.09 0.73 24.82
C ASP A 322 -23.99 1.37 23.41
N LYS A 323 -23.75 0.56 22.40
CA LYS A 323 -23.64 1.01 21.00
C LYS A 323 -24.87 1.76 20.49
N ASN A 324 -26.05 1.50 21.07
CA ASN A 324 -27.31 2.20 20.75
C ASN A 324 -27.29 3.70 21.11
N ARG A 325 -26.35 4.13 21.98
CA ARG A 325 -26.18 5.54 22.34
C ARG A 325 -25.38 6.33 21.27
N PHE A 326 -24.65 5.64 20.41
CA PHE A 326 -23.84 6.27 19.37
C PHE A 326 -24.73 6.65 18.18
N LYS A 327 -24.79 7.94 17.89
CA LYS A 327 -25.48 8.46 16.72
C LYS A 327 -24.47 8.94 15.69
N GLN A 328 -24.47 8.34 14.50
CA GLN A 328 -23.65 8.82 13.39
C GLN A 328 -24.15 10.20 12.93
N VAL A 329 -23.25 11.17 12.87
CA VAL A 329 -23.54 12.57 12.52
C VAL A 329 -23.03 12.89 11.11
N ALA A 330 -21.82 12.44 10.76
CA ALA A 330 -21.19 12.81 9.51
C ALA A 330 -20.28 11.69 8.98
N LEU A 331 -20.04 11.76 7.66
CA LEU A 331 -19.02 10.99 6.94
C LEU A 331 -18.37 11.95 5.96
N LYS A 332 -17.12 12.38 6.24
CA LYS A 332 -16.41 13.39 5.44
C LYS A 332 -14.93 13.06 5.31
N GLN A 333 -14.27 13.56 4.27
CA GLN A 333 -12.81 13.54 4.16
C GLN A 333 -12.20 14.58 5.11
N SER A 334 -11.05 14.24 5.70
CA SER A 334 -10.29 15.17 6.57
C SER A 334 -9.56 16.24 5.75
N ALA A 335 -8.89 15.84 4.68
CA ALA A 335 -8.08 16.70 3.82
C ALA A 335 -8.25 16.27 2.35
N ALA A 336 -9.29 16.73 1.69
CA ALA A 336 -9.67 16.30 0.32
C ALA A 336 -8.61 16.62 -0.76
N THR A 337 -7.63 17.47 -0.45
CA THR A 337 -6.51 17.78 -1.35
C THR A 337 -5.36 16.78 -1.30
N LEU A 338 -5.39 15.84 -0.34
CA LEU A 338 -4.31 14.87 -0.14
C LEU A 338 -4.83 13.48 0.26
N CYS A 339 -5.79 13.41 1.19
CA CYS A 339 -6.23 12.16 1.79
C CYS A 339 -7.53 11.66 1.15
N SER A 340 -7.59 10.37 0.79
CA SER A 340 -8.82 9.75 0.24
C SER A 340 -9.71 9.13 1.30
N HIS A 341 -9.17 8.78 2.47
CA HIS A 341 -9.94 8.20 3.57
C HIS A 341 -10.93 9.20 4.17
N LYS A 342 -11.95 8.66 4.80
CA LYS A 342 -13.03 9.43 5.42
C LYS A 342 -12.99 9.30 6.94
N ILE A 343 -13.56 10.29 7.59
CA ILE A 343 -13.88 10.30 9.00
C ILE A 343 -15.38 10.06 9.16
N VAL A 344 -15.73 9.07 9.96
CA VAL A 344 -17.08 8.85 10.46
C VAL A 344 -17.17 9.50 11.84
N LEU A 345 -17.99 10.54 11.97
CA LEU A 345 -18.22 11.20 13.25
C LEU A 345 -19.45 10.60 13.92
N PHE A 346 -19.27 10.08 15.12
CA PHE A 346 -20.33 9.71 16.02
C PHE A 346 -20.48 10.77 17.11
N LYS A 347 -21.67 10.87 17.72
CA LYS A 347 -21.88 11.61 18.96
C LYS A 347 -22.55 10.74 20.00
N VAL A 348 -22.20 10.99 21.26
CA VAL A 348 -22.75 10.34 22.42
C VAL A 348 -23.04 11.39 23.50
N GLU A 349 -24.29 11.52 23.89
CA GLU A 349 -24.66 12.36 25.02
C GLU A 349 -24.40 11.64 26.36
N LEU A 350 -23.61 12.27 27.22
CA LEU A 350 -23.24 11.75 28.53
C LEU A 350 -24.23 12.18 29.59
N THR A 351 -24.40 11.35 30.62
CA THR A 351 -25.12 11.73 31.82
C THR A 351 -24.27 12.61 32.72
N GLU A 352 -24.91 13.29 33.68
CA GLU A 352 -24.21 14.09 34.67
C GLU A 352 -23.24 13.27 35.53
N GLU A 353 -23.60 12.02 35.84
CA GLU A 353 -22.73 11.09 36.57
C GLU A 353 -21.47 10.72 35.76
N GLU A 354 -21.64 10.42 34.47
CA GLU A 354 -20.53 10.07 33.56
C GLU A 354 -19.56 11.23 33.41
N ILE A 355 -20.05 12.46 33.12
CA ILE A 355 -19.19 13.63 32.97
C ILE A 355 -18.45 14.00 34.26
N ASN A 356 -19.12 13.88 35.40
CA ASN A 356 -18.54 14.15 36.71
C ASN A 356 -17.50 13.10 37.14
N SER A 357 -17.64 11.86 36.66
CA SER A 357 -16.61 10.82 36.82
C SER A 357 -15.36 11.16 36.02
N LEU A 358 -15.52 11.54 34.77
CA LEU A 358 -14.40 11.90 33.89
C LEU A 358 -13.65 13.14 34.36
N LYS A 359 -14.33 14.14 34.94
CA LYS A 359 -13.67 15.33 35.55
C LYS A 359 -12.76 14.98 36.74
N LYS A 360 -12.96 13.84 37.36
CA LYS A 360 -12.15 13.37 38.52
C LYS A 360 -11.07 12.38 38.09
N ASP A 361 -11.12 11.93 36.86
CA ASP A 361 -10.16 10.95 36.32
C ASP A 361 -8.85 11.64 35.99
N ASN A 362 -7.79 11.24 36.68
CA ASN A 362 -6.40 11.68 36.44
C ASN A 362 -5.53 10.51 35.98
N SER A 363 -6.14 9.40 35.58
CA SER A 363 -5.40 8.24 35.07
C SER A 363 -4.88 8.50 33.67
N ILE A 364 -3.86 7.75 33.28
CA ILE A 364 -3.36 7.73 31.92
C ILE A 364 -4.11 6.63 31.19
N HIS A 365 -4.71 6.99 30.07
CA HIS A 365 -5.45 6.10 29.18
C HIS A 365 -4.64 5.73 27.94
N GLY A 366 -5.23 4.92 27.05
CA GLY A 366 -4.63 4.43 25.82
C GLY A 366 -3.95 3.06 25.99
N VAL A 367 -3.47 2.52 24.88
CA VAL A 367 -2.81 1.19 24.83
C VAL A 367 -1.32 1.35 25.10
N ILE A 368 -0.91 1.08 26.35
CA ILE A 368 0.47 1.29 26.83
C ILE A 368 1.50 0.54 25.98
N GLU A 369 1.16 -0.66 25.47
CA GLU A 369 2.03 -1.47 24.61
C GLU A 369 2.29 -0.84 23.24
N ASP A 370 1.40 0.07 22.80
CA ASP A 370 1.55 0.83 21.56
C ASP A 370 2.12 2.26 21.78
N THR A 371 2.64 2.51 22.99
CA THR A 371 3.23 3.81 23.42
C THR A 371 2.27 4.98 23.53
N GLU A 372 0.95 4.73 23.51
CA GLU A 372 -0.07 5.75 23.69
C GLU A 372 -0.15 6.18 25.15
N ARG A 373 -0.23 7.49 25.38
CA ARG A 373 -0.42 8.10 26.70
C ARG A 373 -1.35 9.26 26.57
N ILE A 374 -2.61 9.03 26.96
CA ILE A 374 -3.71 9.96 26.79
C ILE A 374 -4.10 10.53 28.15
N HIS A 375 -4.18 11.85 28.25
CA HIS A 375 -4.72 12.59 29.38
C HIS A 375 -6.08 13.17 28.99
N LEU A 376 -7.08 12.98 29.87
CA LEU A 376 -8.44 13.44 29.60
C LEU A 376 -8.63 14.89 30.03
N HIS A 377 -9.31 15.64 29.20
CA HIS A 377 -9.72 17.01 29.49
C HIS A 377 -11.22 17.19 29.23
N VAL A 378 -11.91 17.73 30.22
CA VAL A 378 -13.30 18.16 30.11
C VAL A 378 -13.30 19.67 30.00
N MET A 379 -13.78 20.21 28.89
CA MET A 379 -13.88 21.65 28.68
C MET A 379 -15.14 22.02 27.93
N THR A 380 -15.53 23.29 27.99
CA THR A 380 -16.69 23.77 27.23
C THR A 380 -16.41 23.68 25.72
N VAL A 381 -17.49 23.58 24.92
CA VAL A 381 -17.36 23.65 23.45
C VAL A 381 -16.58 24.89 23.03
N LYS A 382 -16.84 26.04 23.66
CA LYS A 382 -16.16 27.29 23.40
C LYS A 382 -14.66 27.20 23.61
N GLU A 383 -14.21 26.60 24.72
CA GLU A 383 -12.79 26.40 25.01
C GLU A 383 -12.16 25.35 24.09
N ALA A 384 -12.89 24.27 23.80
CA ALA A 384 -12.42 23.17 22.97
C ALA A 384 -12.08 23.61 21.55
N ILE A 385 -12.94 24.40 20.90
CA ILE A 385 -12.72 24.86 19.52
C ILE A 385 -11.50 25.81 19.38
N ASP A 386 -11.06 26.43 20.47
CA ASP A 386 -9.87 27.27 20.49
C ASP A 386 -8.56 26.43 20.70
N LYS A 387 -8.70 25.18 21.17
CA LYS A 387 -7.58 24.28 21.49
C LYS A 387 -7.24 23.29 20.41
N VAL A 388 -8.25 22.78 19.73
CA VAL A 388 -8.11 21.70 18.75
C VAL A 388 -7.74 22.21 17.36
N ASP A 389 -7.30 21.32 16.48
CA ASP A 389 -7.07 21.63 15.08
C ASP A 389 -8.36 21.89 14.28
N TRP A 390 -8.22 22.31 13.00
CA TRP A 390 -9.36 22.61 12.12
C TRP A 390 -10.28 21.41 11.88
N THR A 391 -9.75 20.20 11.86
CA THR A 391 -10.55 18.97 11.63
C THR A 391 -11.41 18.70 12.85
N ASN A 392 -10.82 18.72 14.04
CA ASN A 392 -11.55 18.55 15.30
C ASN A 392 -12.53 19.70 15.58
N THR A 393 -12.14 20.96 15.30
CA THR A 393 -13.07 22.10 15.34
C THR A 393 -14.30 21.85 14.47
N GLY A 394 -14.09 21.42 13.22
CA GLY A 394 -15.19 21.12 12.30
C GLY A 394 -16.07 19.97 12.77
N MET A 395 -15.50 18.93 13.39
CA MET A 395 -16.24 17.80 13.94
C MET A 395 -17.08 18.19 15.16
N ILE A 396 -16.51 18.96 16.09
CA ILE A 396 -17.23 19.47 17.28
C ILE A 396 -18.42 20.31 16.85
N LEU A 397 -18.20 21.32 16.00
CA LEU A 397 -19.27 22.22 15.53
C LEU A 397 -20.35 21.47 14.72
N GLN A 398 -19.98 20.47 13.89
CA GLN A 398 -20.93 19.65 13.15
C GLN A 398 -21.75 18.76 14.10
N GLY A 399 -21.11 18.15 15.09
CA GLY A 399 -21.78 17.22 16.01
C GLY A 399 -22.70 17.91 17.02
N ILE A 400 -22.33 19.11 17.49
CA ILE A 400 -23.10 19.84 18.47
C ILE A 400 -24.33 20.54 17.88
N ARG A 401 -24.28 20.90 16.58
CA ARG A 401 -25.37 21.61 15.89
C ARG A 401 -26.64 20.77 15.75
N ASP A 402 -26.50 19.47 15.54
CA ASP A 402 -27.60 18.53 15.30
C ASP A 402 -28.07 17.87 16.61
#